data_3605c316c85dd13d1d5a50538e74b856
#
_entry.id   3605c316c85dd13d1d5a50538e74b856
#
_cell.length_a   1.000
_cell.length_b   1.000
_cell.length_c   1.000
_cell.angle_alpha   90.00
_cell.angle_beta   90.00
_cell.angle_gamma   90.00
#
_symmetry.space_group_name_H-M   'P 1'
#
loop_
_entity.id
_entity.type
_entity.pdbx_description
1 polymer ?
#
loop_
_entity_poly.entity_id
_entity_poly.type
_entity_poly.pdbx_seq_one_letter_code
_entity_poly.pdbx_strand_id
1 'polypeptide(L)'
;RHGGSGAGQDAVLRALRWLQKVQKNDGSWPGDPAFTALALLCFLAHGDTPLSEEFGVTVQKAMQWLAERMPSNGKSFPGGRGAYSHGIITYALAEAYGMTQIPFLKRAMEDGLDVLIKGQQRGGGYDYGFKKGERWDLSVAGWQMQAMKAGYVAGASNKGLHEAIEKSIKFTKSTYKNYKFGYSSPGAGRNMTG
;
A
#
# COMPACT_ATOMS: atom_id res chain seq x y z
N ARG A 1 8.76 15.52 -21.15
CA ARG A 1 8.51 14.16 -21.70
C ARG A 1 9.48 13.21 -20.99
N HIS A 2 8.98 12.21 -20.27
CA HIS A 2 9.77 11.37 -19.36
C HIS A 2 10.27 10.07 -20.03
N GLY A 3 10.59 10.09 -21.32
CA GLY A 3 11.31 8.99 -21.98
C GLY A 3 10.52 7.71 -22.32
N GLY A 4 9.19 7.73 -22.21
CA GLY A 4 8.36 6.58 -22.64
C GLY A 4 8.32 6.45 -24.14
N SER A 5 8.38 5.21 -24.67
CA SER A 5 8.19 4.91 -26.09
C SER A 5 6.74 4.49 -26.38
N GLY A 6 6.27 4.66 -27.64
CA GLY A 6 4.96 4.14 -28.06
C GLY A 6 4.80 2.65 -27.78
N ALA A 7 5.81 1.84 -28.07
CA ALA A 7 5.81 0.41 -27.79
C ALA A 7 5.69 0.09 -26.29
N GLY A 8 6.32 0.91 -25.42
CA GLY A 8 6.17 0.79 -23.96
C GLY A 8 4.74 1.08 -23.51
N GLN A 9 4.14 2.12 -24.07
CA GLN A 9 2.75 2.50 -23.77
C GLN A 9 1.75 1.43 -24.21
N ASP A 10 1.94 0.86 -25.41
CA ASP A 10 1.14 -0.27 -25.89
C ASP A 10 1.28 -1.51 -25.00
N ALA A 11 2.47 -1.77 -24.46
CA ALA A 11 2.68 -2.88 -23.54
C ALA A 11 1.93 -2.66 -22.22
N VAL A 12 1.95 -1.45 -21.67
CA VAL A 12 1.17 -1.09 -20.47
C VAL A 12 -0.33 -1.29 -20.71
N LEU A 13 -0.88 -0.78 -21.81
CA LEU A 13 -2.30 -0.95 -22.14
C LEU A 13 -2.68 -2.42 -22.28
N ARG A 14 -1.87 -3.23 -22.94
CA ARG A 14 -2.12 -4.70 -23.02
C ARG A 14 -2.16 -5.34 -21.64
N ALA A 15 -1.28 -4.93 -20.73
CA ALA A 15 -1.25 -5.46 -19.37
C ALA A 15 -2.50 -5.04 -18.56
N LEU A 16 -2.92 -3.77 -18.66
CA LEU A 16 -4.13 -3.28 -18.01
C LEU A 16 -5.40 -3.97 -18.54
N ARG A 17 -5.52 -4.16 -19.85
CA ARG A 17 -6.62 -4.92 -20.46
C ARG A 17 -6.65 -6.38 -20.01
N TRP A 18 -5.48 -7.00 -19.83
CA TRP A 18 -5.40 -8.33 -19.26
C TRP A 18 -5.86 -8.35 -17.81
N LEU A 19 -5.41 -7.40 -16.98
CA LEU A 19 -5.90 -7.25 -15.60
C LEU A 19 -7.42 -7.08 -15.56
N GLN A 20 -7.97 -6.21 -16.40
CA GLN A 20 -9.42 -6.02 -16.50
C GLN A 20 -10.15 -7.34 -16.84
N LYS A 21 -9.64 -8.09 -17.83
CA LYS A 21 -10.24 -9.37 -18.26
C LYS A 21 -10.26 -10.43 -17.17
N VAL A 22 -9.28 -10.45 -16.27
CA VAL A 22 -9.17 -11.47 -15.21
C VAL A 22 -9.74 -11.01 -13.87
N GLN A 23 -10.28 -9.79 -13.78
CA GLN A 23 -11.00 -9.31 -12.60
C GLN A 23 -12.25 -10.15 -12.37
N LYS A 24 -12.50 -10.54 -11.14
CA LYS A 24 -13.74 -11.22 -10.75
C LYS A 24 -14.93 -10.26 -10.73
N ASN A 25 -16.13 -10.82 -10.80
CA ASN A 25 -17.37 -10.03 -10.78
C ASN A 25 -17.52 -9.18 -9.51
N ASP A 26 -16.95 -9.62 -8.38
CA ASP A 26 -16.96 -8.90 -7.11
C ASP A 26 -15.92 -7.75 -7.05
N GLY A 27 -15.12 -7.57 -8.09
CA GLY A 27 -14.09 -6.53 -8.18
C GLY A 27 -12.69 -6.95 -7.71
N SER A 28 -12.53 -8.17 -7.21
CA SER A 28 -11.24 -8.69 -6.73
C SER A 28 -10.43 -9.39 -7.83
N TRP A 29 -9.17 -9.66 -7.51
CA TRP A 29 -8.31 -10.60 -8.25
C TRP A 29 -8.06 -11.86 -7.41
N PRO A 30 -7.82 -13.02 -8.06
CA PRO A 30 -7.58 -14.27 -7.34
C PRO A 30 -6.34 -14.21 -6.44
N GLY A 31 -6.41 -14.85 -5.27
CA GLY A 31 -5.29 -15.02 -4.35
C GLY A 31 -5.33 -14.10 -3.14
N ASP A 32 -4.17 -13.60 -2.71
CA ASP A 32 -4.05 -12.69 -1.57
C ASP A 32 -4.79 -11.37 -1.86
N PRO A 33 -5.54 -10.81 -0.90
CA PRO A 33 -6.19 -9.50 -1.05
C PRO A 33 -5.28 -8.37 -1.54
N ALA A 34 -3.99 -8.44 -1.21
CA ALA A 34 -3.00 -7.48 -1.70
C ALA A 34 -2.88 -7.50 -3.24
N PHE A 35 -3.22 -8.60 -3.92
CA PHE A 35 -3.20 -8.63 -5.39
C PHE A 35 -4.29 -7.72 -5.99
N THR A 36 -5.44 -7.63 -5.32
CA THR A 36 -6.47 -6.64 -5.70
C THR A 36 -5.95 -5.22 -5.53
N ALA A 37 -5.24 -4.94 -4.45
CA ALA A 37 -4.65 -3.63 -4.20
C ALA A 37 -3.53 -3.30 -5.21
N LEU A 38 -2.65 -4.26 -5.53
CA LEU A 38 -1.59 -4.08 -6.54
C LEU A 38 -2.17 -3.87 -7.94
N ALA A 39 -3.21 -4.62 -8.31
CA ALA A 39 -3.90 -4.42 -9.58
C ALA A 39 -4.54 -3.02 -9.65
N LEU A 40 -5.22 -2.58 -8.59
CA LEU A 40 -5.76 -1.22 -8.50
C LEU A 40 -4.65 -0.18 -8.67
N LEU A 41 -3.50 -0.34 -8.00
CA LEU A 41 -2.36 0.58 -8.13
C LEU A 41 -1.85 0.68 -9.57
N CYS A 42 -1.91 -0.41 -10.36
CA CYS A 42 -1.52 -0.35 -11.77
C CYS A 42 -2.42 0.60 -12.57
N PHE A 43 -3.74 0.55 -12.36
CA PHE A 43 -4.69 1.47 -13.00
C PHE A 43 -4.51 2.91 -12.52
N LEU A 44 -4.37 3.11 -11.20
CA LEU A 44 -4.13 4.45 -10.63
C LEU A 44 -2.84 5.07 -11.17
N ALA A 45 -1.75 4.29 -11.26
CA ALA A 45 -0.48 4.75 -11.83
C ALA A 45 -0.58 5.11 -13.32
N HIS A 46 -1.49 4.49 -14.05
CA HIS A 46 -1.82 4.87 -15.44
C HIS A 46 -2.67 6.15 -15.52
N GLY A 47 -3.26 6.58 -14.40
CA GLY A 47 -4.12 7.77 -14.30
C GLY A 47 -5.61 7.44 -14.33
N ASP A 48 -5.99 6.15 -14.25
CA ASP A 48 -7.39 5.75 -14.29
C ASP A 48 -8.09 5.97 -12.96
N THR A 49 -9.30 6.46 -13.04
CA THR A 49 -10.23 6.68 -11.93
C THR A 49 -11.59 6.05 -12.29
N PRO A 50 -12.58 6.01 -11.39
CA PRO A 50 -13.94 5.59 -11.74
C PRO A 50 -14.58 6.35 -12.92
N LEU A 51 -14.04 7.50 -13.27
CA LEU A 51 -14.52 8.33 -14.41
C LEU A 51 -13.81 7.98 -15.73
N SER A 52 -12.83 7.09 -15.74
CA SER A 52 -12.13 6.68 -16.96
C SER A 52 -13.03 5.85 -17.86
N GLU A 53 -13.01 6.16 -19.16
CA GLU A 53 -13.88 5.53 -20.14
C GLU A 53 -13.64 4.01 -20.26
N GLU A 54 -12.39 3.58 -20.42
CA GLU A 54 -12.05 2.16 -20.62
C GLU A 54 -12.03 1.36 -19.32
N PHE A 55 -11.40 1.89 -18.26
CA PHE A 55 -11.10 1.12 -17.05
C PHE A 55 -11.92 1.55 -15.82
N GLY A 56 -12.78 2.55 -15.92
CA GLY A 56 -13.48 3.15 -14.79
C GLY A 56 -14.27 2.15 -13.95
N VAL A 57 -15.03 1.25 -14.58
CA VAL A 57 -15.80 0.21 -13.88
C VAL A 57 -14.89 -0.77 -13.13
N THR A 58 -13.76 -1.15 -13.73
CA THR A 58 -12.76 -2.02 -13.11
C THR A 58 -12.16 -1.36 -11.86
N VAL A 59 -11.77 -0.10 -11.97
CA VAL A 59 -11.22 0.70 -10.87
C VAL A 59 -12.25 0.85 -9.75
N GLN A 60 -13.49 1.22 -10.08
CA GLN A 60 -14.57 1.39 -9.10
C GLN A 60 -14.84 0.12 -8.30
N LYS A 61 -14.97 -1.02 -8.98
CA LYS A 61 -15.21 -2.32 -8.32
C LYS A 61 -14.06 -2.70 -7.38
N ALA A 62 -12.81 -2.49 -7.78
CA ALA A 62 -11.65 -2.76 -6.94
C ALA A 62 -11.62 -1.87 -5.69
N MET A 63 -11.89 -0.57 -5.85
CA MET A 63 -11.99 0.38 -4.73
C MET A 63 -13.08 -0.02 -3.74
N GLN A 64 -14.26 -0.37 -4.22
CA GLN A 64 -15.38 -0.81 -3.39
C GLN A 64 -15.03 -2.09 -2.63
N TRP A 65 -14.51 -3.10 -3.33
CA TRP A 65 -14.14 -4.38 -2.74
C TRP A 65 -13.14 -4.23 -1.58
N LEU A 66 -12.12 -3.38 -1.75
CA LEU A 66 -11.11 -3.11 -0.71
C LEU A 66 -11.70 -2.32 0.45
N ALA A 67 -12.47 -1.27 0.17
CA ALA A 67 -13.01 -0.40 1.19
C ALA A 67 -14.06 -1.08 2.07
N GLU A 68 -14.97 -1.86 1.48
CA GLU A 68 -16.02 -2.59 2.21
C GLU A 68 -15.46 -3.66 3.15
N ARG A 69 -14.26 -4.17 2.85
CA ARG A 69 -13.61 -5.23 3.64
C ARG A 69 -12.57 -4.71 4.62
N MET A 70 -12.26 -3.42 4.59
CA MET A 70 -11.36 -2.81 5.57
C MET A 70 -12.04 -2.78 6.94
N PRO A 71 -11.47 -3.46 7.97
CA PRO A 71 -12.11 -3.48 9.29
C PRO A 71 -12.01 -2.13 10.00
N SER A 72 -13.12 -1.65 10.53
CA SER A 72 -13.18 -0.40 11.33
C SER A 72 -12.84 -0.59 12.81
N ASN A 73 -12.46 -1.80 13.24
CA ASN A 73 -12.23 -2.14 14.65
C ASN A 73 -10.74 -2.25 15.03
N GLY A 74 -9.86 -1.70 14.21
CA GLY A 74 -8.41 -1.73 14.44
C GLY A 74 -7.74 -3.08 14.19
N LYS A 75 -8.43 -4.02 13.53
CA LYS A 75 -7.86 -5.28 13.06
C LYS A 75 -7.25 -5.10 11.67
N SER A 76 -6.23 -5.90 11.37
CA SER A 76 -5.65 -5.97 10.03
C SER A 76 -6.64 -6.53 9.02
N PHE A 77 -6.43 -6.22 7.74
CA PHE A 77 -7.26 -6.71 6.64
C PHE A 77 -7.31 -8.25 6.63
N PRO A 78 -8.50 -8.85 6.51
CA PRO A 78 -8.65 -10.30 6.59
C PRO A 78 -8.14 -11.02 5.34
N GLY A 79 -7.71 -12.28 5.50
CA GLY A 79 -7.40 -13.18 4.39
C GLY A 79 -6.04 -12.96 3.70
N GLY A 80 -5.22 -12.04 4.21
CA GLY A 80 -3.91 -11.74 3.65
C GLY A 80 -2.73 -12.21 4.52
N ARG A 81 -1.52 -11.82 4.11
CA ARG A 81 -0.26 -12.10 4.80
C ARG A 81 0.04 -11.06 5.90
N GLY A 82 -0.89 -10.86 6.83
CA GLY A 82 -0.71 -9.97 7.98
C GLY A 82 -0.34 -8.54 7.58
N ALA A 83 0.76 -8.03 8.14
CA ALA A 83 1.21 -6.66 7.91
C ALA A 83 1.54 -6.36 6.44
N TYR A 84 2.05 -7.35 5.68
CA TYR A 84 2.34 -7.17 4.26
C TYR A 84 1.10 -6.75 3.47
N SER A 85 0.09 -7.61 3.47
CA SER A 85 -1.14 -7.36 2.70
C SER A 85 -1.86 -6.12 3.20
N HIS A 86 -1.90 -5.92 4.52
CA HIS A 86 -2.54 -4.74 5.12
C HIS A 86 -1.87 -3.43 4.68
N GLY A 87 -0.54 -3.37 4.66
CA GLY A 87 0.20 -2.18 4.22
C GLY A 87 -0.04 -1.86 2.75
N ILE A 88 0.02 -2.86 1.87
CA ILE A 88 -0.24 -2.70 0.43
C ILE A 88 -1.67 -2.22 0.18
N ILE A 89 -2.66 -2.80 0.88
CA ILE A 89 -4.07 -2.42 0.75
C ILE A 89 -4.30 -0.98 1.23
N THR A 90 -3.76 -0.63 2.39
CA THR A 90 -3.86 0.74 2.93
C THR A 90 -3.21 1.75 1.98
N TYR A 91 -2.07 1.40 1.38
CA TYR A 91 -1.41 2.24 0.37
C TYR A 91 -2.31 2.45 -0.85
N ALA A 92 -2.89 1.39 -1.41
CA ALA A 92 -3.79 1.51 -2.56
C ALA A 92 -5.04 2.36 -2.25
N LEU A 93 -5.62 2.21 -1.05
CA LEU A 93 -6.75 3.04 -0.62
C LEU A 93 -6.35 4.51 -0.45
N ALA A 94 -5.13 4.79 0.02
CA ALA A 94 -4.62 6.15 0.16
C ALA A 94 -4.39 6.83 -1.20
N GLU A 95 -3.79 6.12 -2.15
CA GLU A 95 -3.63 6.61 -3.53
C GLU A 95 -5.01 6.83 -4.19
N ALA A 96 -5.92 5.86 -4.05
CA ALA A 96 -7.27 5.97 -4.59
C ALA A 96 -8.03 7.18 -4.01
N TYR A 97 -7.96 7.41 -2.71
CA TYR A 97 -8.57 8.58 -2.10
C TYR A 97 -7.86 9.87 -2.53
N GLY A 98 -6.54 9.90 -2.57
CA GLY A 98 -5.78 11.06 -3.02
C GLY A 98 -6.17 11.53 -4.43
N MET A 99 -6.40 10.60 -5.34
CA MET A 99 -6.79 10.88 -6.73
C MET A 99 -8.27 11.23 -6.91
N THR A 100 -9.16 10.72 -6.06
CA THR A 100 -10.61 10.78 -6.34
C THR A 100 -11.42 11.57 -5.32
N GLN A 101 -10.92 11.71 -4.10
CA GLN A 101 -11.60 12.32 -2.93
C GLN A 101 -12.98 11.68 -2.63
N ILE A 102 -13.18 10.41 -2.99
CA ILE A 102 -14.44 9.68 -2.73
C ILE A 102 -14.58 9.41 -1.23
N PRO A 103 -15.65 9.84 -0.55
CA PRO A 103 -15.72 9.84 0.92
C PRO A 103 -15.56 8.47 1.60
N PHE A 104 -16.10 7.39 1.04
CA PHE A 104 -15.97 6.05 1.64
C PHE A 104 -14.54 5.53 1.62
N LEU A 105 -13.72 5.97 0.65
CA LEU A 105 -12.30 5.63 0.60
C LEU A 105 -11.52 6.30 1.73
N LYS A 106 -11.88 7.53 2.11
CA LYS A 106 -11.25 8.23 3.23
C LYS A 106 -11.35 7.41 4.51
N ARG A 107 -12.56 6.96 4.84
CA ARG A 107 -12.78 6.15 6.03
C ARG A 107 -11.96 4.86 6.00
N ALA A 108 -12.02 4.12 4.90
CA ALA A 108 -11.27 2.87 4.76
C ALA A 108 -9.74 3.09 4.85
N MET A 109 -9.22 4.16 4.24
CA MET A 109 -7.83 4.57 4.37
C MET A 109 -7.45 4.86 5.81
N GLU A 110 -8.24 5.67 6.51
CA GLU A 110 -7.99 6.05 7.91
C GLU A 110 -8.09 4.86 8.87
N ASP A 111 -9.06 3.96 8.67
CA ASP A 111 -9.15 2.70 9.42
C ASP A 111 -7.90 1.83 9.21
N GLY A 112 -7.40 1.75 7.98
CA GLY A 112 -6.15 1.06 7.68
C GLY A 112 -4.93 1.70 8.33
N LEU A 113 -4.80 3.02 8.23
CA LEU A 113 -3.70 3.78 8.83
C LEU A 113 -3.64 3.63 10.36
N ASP A 114 -4.79 3.56 11.02
CA ASP A 114 -4.86 3.33 12.47
C ASP A 114 -4.18 2.03 12.90
N VAL A 115 -4.34 0.97 12.10
CA VAL A 115 -3.66 -0.30 12.35
C VAL A 115 -2.14 -0.15 12.20
N LEU A 116 -1.69 0.60 11.19
CA LEU A 116 -0.26 0.85 10.96
C LEU A 116 0.35 1.64 12.12
N ILE A 117 -0.29 2.73 12.52
CA ILE A 117 0.17 3.59 13.63
C ILE A 117 0.24 2.78 14.93
N LYS A 118 -0.82 2.04 15.25
CA LYS A 118 -0.88 1.18 16.44
C LYS A 118 0.08 -0.02 16.34
N GLY A 119 0.30 -0.54 15.13
CA GLY A 119 1.16 -1.70 14.86
C GLY A 119 2.65 -1.39 14.90
N GLN A 120 3.05 -0.13 14.78
CA GLN A 120 4.45 0.28 14.75
C GLN A 120 5.18 -0.08 16.04
N GLN A 121 6.37 -0.66 15.92
CA GLN A 121 7.25 -0.98 17.05
C GLN A 121 7.86 0.30 17.65
N ARG A 122 8.36 0.20 18.88
CA ARG A 122 9.01 1.32 19.58
C ARG A 122 10.15 1.93 18.75
N GLY A 123 10.93 1.08 18.07
CA GLY A 123 12.01 1.50 17.18
C GLY A 123 11.59 2.06 15.83
N GLY A 124 10.30 2.05 15.50
CA GLY A 124 9.76 2.54 14.24
C GLY A 124 9.61 1.50 13.13
N GLY A 125 10.09 0.29 13.33
CA GLY A 125 9.97 -0.83 12.40
C GLY A 125 8.66 -1.61 12.53
N TYR A 126 8.55 -2.68 11.75
CA TYR A 126 7.39 -3.58 11.71
C TYR A 126 7.84 -5.03 11.51
N ASP A 127 7.09 -5.97 12.08
CA ASP A 127 7.16 -7.38 11.75
C ASP A 127 5.93 -7.84 10.97
N TYR A 128 5.91 -9.10 10.54
CA TYR A 128 4.83 -9.68 9.72
C TYR A 128 3.45 -9.71 10.40
N GLY A 129 3.39 -9.70 11.73
CA GLY A 129 2.16 -9.84 12.51
C GLY A 129 1.82 -8.62 13.38
N PHE A 130 2.45 -7.47 13.14
CA PHE A 130 2.34 -6.28 14.00
C PHE A 130 2.72 -6.52 15.47
N LYS A 131 3.61 -7.50 15.74
CA LYS A 131 4.11 -7.79 17.08
C LYS A 131 5.03 -6.67 17.57
N LYS A 132 4.92 -6.34 18.86
CA LYS A 132 5.66 -5.25 19.51
C LYS A 132 7.07 -5.67 19.98
N GLY A 133 7.67 -6.68 19.36
CA GLY A 133 9.01 -7.13 19.70
C GLY A 133 10.12 -6.29 19.05
N GLU A 134 11.34 -6.82 19.12
CA GLU A 134 12.54 -6.21 18.50
C GLU A 134 12.78 -6.70 17.08
N ARG A 135 12.17 -7.81 16.70
CA ARG A 135 12.29 -8.34 15.35
C ARG A 135 11.53 -7.46 14.36
N TRP A 136 12.21 -7.00 13.34
CA TRP A 136 11.65 -6.22 12.25
C TRP A 136 12.06 -6.80 10.90
N ASP A 137 11.35 -6.35 9.88
CA ASP A 137 11.61 -6.66 8.49
C ASP A 137 11.45 -5.38 7.66
N LEU A 138 12.51 -4.96 6.98
CA LEU A 138 12.51 -3.70 6.25
C LEU A 138 11.58 -3.73 5.03
N SER A 139 11.37 -4.90 4.42
CA SER A 139 10.45 -5.02 3.28
C SER A 139 8.99 -4.85 3.72
N VAL A 140 8.64 -5.33 4.91
CA VAL A 140 7.34 -5.04 5.53
C VAL A 140 7.24 -3.56 5.85
N ALA A 141 8.24 -3.01 6.56
CA ALA A 141 8.25 -1.60 6.96
C ALA A 141 8.14 -0.65 5.77
N GLY A 142 8.72 -1.00 4.62
CA GLY A 142 8.65 -0.22 3.38
C GLY A 142 7.21 0.02 2.92
N TRP A 143 6.37 -1.02 2.90
CA TRP A 143 4.96 -0.87 2.54
C TRP A 143 4.17 -0.02 3.53
N GLN A 144 4.45 -0.17 4.84
CA GLN A 144 3.82 0.66 5.86
C GLN A 144 4.18 2.14 5.70
N MET A 145 5.46 2.43 5.40
CA MET A 145 5.93 3.79 5.16
C MET A 145 5.27 4.42 3.94
N GLN A 146 5.15 3.68 2.83
CA GLN A 146 4.46 4.15 1.63
C GLN A 146 2.99 4.45 1.93
N ALA A 147 2.30 3.55 2.63
CA ALA A 147 0.90 3.74 3.01
C ALA A 147 0.71 4.98 3.90
N MET A 148 1.55 5.15 4.93
CA MET A 148 1.47 6.31 5.82
C MET A 148 1.80 7.61 5.07
N LYS A 149 2.80 7.60 4.19
CA LYS A 149 3.16 8.79 3.38
C LYS A 149 2.04 9.17 2.42
N ALA A 150 1.47 8.20 1.71
CA ALA A 150 0.35 8.43 0.79
C ALA A 150 -0.88 8.96 1.54
N GLY A 151 -1.23 8.35 2.70
CA GLY A 151 -2.33 8.83 3.53
C GLY A 151 -2.13 10.25 4.04
N TYR A 152 -0.91 10.59 4.47
CA TYR A 152 -0.58 11.96 4.88
C TYR A 152 -0.76 12.96 3.73
N VAL A 153 -0.26 12.64 2.54
CA VAL A 153 -0.41 13.50 1.34
C VAL A 153 -1.87 13.61 0.90
N ALA A 154 -2.65 12.54 1.03
CA ALA A 154 -4.07 12.51 0.73
C ALA A 154 -4.94 13.29 1.74
N GLY A 155 -4.38 13.72 2.87
CA GLY A 155 -5.10 14.50 3.88
C GLY A 155 -5.78 13.64 4.96
N ALA A 156 -5.20 12.48 5.30
CA ALA A 156 -5.67 11.67 6.44
C ALA A 156 -5.53 12.43 7.76
N SER A 157 -6.54 12.27 8.63
CA SER A 157 -6.63 12.98 9.91
C SER A 157 -6.23 12.14 11.13
N ASN A 158 -5.63 10.96 10.92
CA ASN A 158 -5.25 10.03 11.97
C ASN A 158 -4.28 10.66 12.98
N LYS A 159 -4.64 10.62 14.27
CA LYS A 159 -3.75 11.06 15.34
C LYS A 159 -2.48 10.22 15.39
N GLY A 160 -1.32 10.88 15.44
CA GLY A 160 -0.02 10.21 15.51
C GLY A 160 0.56 9.78 14.14
N LEU A 161 -0.12 10.06 13.02
CA LEU A 161 0.36 9.68 11.69
C LEU A 161 1.72 10.32 11.37
N HIS A 162 1.86 11.63 11.61
CA HIS A 162 3.11 12.34 11.37
C HIS A 162 4.25 11.79 12.22
N GLU A 163 4.00 11.54 13.51
CA GLU A 163 4.99 10.96 14.42
C GLU A 163 5.40 9.54 13.98
N ALA A 164 4.46 8.73 13.50
CA ALA A 164 4.74 7.40 12.99
C ALA A 164 5.62 7.44 11.73
N ILE A 165 5.38 8.40 10.83
CA ILE A 165 6.22 8.63 9.64
C ILE A 165 7.65 9.01 10.07
N GLU A 166 7.80 9.95 10.99
CA GLU A 166 9.13 10.35 11.49
C GLU A 166 9.90 9.19 12.14
N LYS A 167 9.21 8.37 12.94
CA LYS A 167 9.79 7.16 13.52
C LYS A 167 10.25 6.18 12.45
N SER A 168 9.45 5.98 11.40
CA SER A 168 9.84 5.12 10.28
C SER A 168 11.06 5.63 9.54
N ILE A 169 11.19 6.96 9.35
CA ILE A 169 12.37 7.56 8.73
C ILE A 169 13.62 7.32 9.59
N LYS A 170 13.52 7.54 10.91
CA LYS A 170 14.63 7.28 11.85
C LYS A 170 15.02 5.80 11.85
N PHE A 171 14.02 4.92 11.87
CA PHE A 171 14.21 3.47 11.76
C PHE A 171 14.95 3.10 10.47
N THR A 172 14.47 3.56 9.30
CA THR A 172 15.11 3.25 8.03
C THR A 172 16.57 3.72 7.99
N LYS A 173 16.84 4.93 8.48
CA LYS A 173 18.23 5.43 8.61
C LYS A 173 19.08 4.50 9.49
N SER A 174 18.56 3.96 10.58
CA SER A 174 19.29 3.05 11.48
C SER A 174 19.60 1.69 10.85
N THR A 175 18.86 1.28 9.82
CA THR A 175 19.15 0.03 9.09
C THR A 175 20.27 0.16 8.06
N TYR A 176 20.68 1.40 7.76
CA TYR A 176 21.74 1.69 6.79
C TYR A 176 23.12 1.54 7.41
N LYS A 177 23.95 0.68 6.82
CA LYS A 177 25.35 0.47 7.22
C LYS A 177 26.13 -0.07 6.02
N ASN A 178 27.38 0.38 5.86
CA ASN A 178 28.27 -0.09 4.78
C ASN A 178 27.61 0.00 3.38
N TYR A 179 27.02 1.18 3.07
CA TYR A 179 26.34 1.45 1.80
C TYR A 179 25.14 0.56 1.47
N LYS A 180 24.55 -0.09 2.47
CA LYS A 180 23.42 -1.03 2.31
C LYS A 180 22.34 -0.79 3.35
N PHE A 181 21.10 -1.00 2.97
CA PHE A 181 19.98 -1.14 3.91
C PHE A 181 19.82 -2.60 4.31
N GLY A 182 19.84 -2.88 5.60
CA GLY A 182 19.68 -4.24 6.11
C GLY A 182 18.23 -4.72 6.02
N TYR A 183 18.06 -6.01 5.77
CA TYR A 183 16.74 -6.63 5.68
C TYR A 183 16.07 -6.82 7.06
N SER A 184 16.80 -7.43 8.00
CA SER A 184 16.35 -7.70 9.35
C SER A 184 17.41 -7.38 10.44
N SER A 185 18.55 -6.85 10.00
CA SER A 185 19.62 -6.31 10.84
C SER A 185 20.42 -5.28 10.06
N PRO A 186 21.02 -4.24 10.72
CA PRO A 186 21.69 -3.16 10.02
C PRO A 186 22.86 -3.63 9.17
N GLY A 187 22.81 -3.38 7.88
CA GLY A 187 23.90 -3.61 6.93
C GLY A 187 24.41 -5.04 6.78
N ALA A 188 23.78 -6.03 7.42
CA ALA A 188 24.23 -7.42 7.45
C ALA A 188 23.25 -8.36 6.72
N GLY A 189 23.77 -9.51 6.26
CA GLY A 189 22.97 -10.56 5.63
C GLY A 189 22.33 -10.14 4.32
N ARG A 190 21.04 -10.49 4.14
CA ARG A 190 20.23 -10.02 3.00
C ARG A 190 20.08 -8.52 3.08
N ASN A 191 20.30 -7.81 1.98
CA ASN A 191 20.11 -6.37 1.90
C ASN A 191 18.90 -6.03 1.03
N MET A 192 18.37 -4.82 1.23
CA MET A 192 17.25 -4.26 0.48
C MET A 192 17.72 -3.25 -0.57
N THR A 193 19.02 -3.14 -0.75
CA THR A 193 19.60 -2.29 -1.78
C THR A 193 19.75 -3.13 -3.02
N GLY A 194 18.89 -2.95 -3.96
CA GLY A 194 18.91 -3.59 -5.28
C GLY A 194 19.13 -2.57 -6.36
#